data_0341db9055f9eaeb894058edfa205a4a
#
_entry.id   0341db9055f9eaeb894058edfa205a4a
#
_cell.length_a   1.000
_cell.length_b   1.000
_cell.length_c   1.000
_cell.angle_alpha   90.00
_cell.angle_beta   90.00
_cell.angle_gamma   90.00
#
_symmetry.space_group_name_H-M   'P 1'
#
loop_
_entity.id
_entity.type
_entity.pdbx_description
1 polymer ?
#
loop_
_entity_poly.entity_id
_entity_poly.type
_entity_poly.pdbx_seq_one_letter_code
_entity_poly.pdbx_strand_id
1 'polypeptide(L)'
;MKIAILAPLTRPVEPDTRGSRPRVIFDLITGLQEKGHEITLYASGDSKVPVKLERIIEKSVYNSPAAENPFYQHTIGLANLVEKVRIEAGQFEIIHNHVYPEFLPLLISHEIKTPIVTTPHLYIWPELKEIFKKFSNTYFVAIADYQRKMGEGINFIDRIYNGISVEEYEFNDHPQDYFLFFGRIKKFESGGKSIDPKGVLDSIRVSKKAGVKLYIAGNVEDKDYFEAEIKPQLDDNIKFIGPVEAAGPISFEEKIKLYKNALGYFFLSHWDEGCPLGPLEAMACGTPVIANKRSSLPEIVEAEKTGFIVDEGDIDGAVEAVKKIITIERQNCRKRVEENFSARQMAENYEKVYQKILEVK
;
A
#
# COMPACT_ATOMS: atom_id res chain seq x y z
N MET A 1 -7.69 -17.84 17.57
CA MET A 1 -8.90 -16.95 17.52
C MET A 1 -9.65 -17.18 16.22
N LYS A 2 -10.97 -16.95 16.23
CA LYS A 2 -11.81 -16.88 15.02
C LYS A 2 -11.95 -15.43 14.58
N ILE A 3 -11.44 -15.12 13.39
CA ILE A 3 -11.31 -13.75 12.90
C ILE A 3 -12.04 -13.59 11.57
N ALA A 4 -12.94 -12.61 11.48
CA ALA A 4 -13.50 -12.17 10.21
C ALA A 4 -12.63 -11.04 9.66
N ILE A 5 -12.13 -11.17 8.44
CA ILE A 5 -11.41 -10.10 7.72
C ILE A 5 -12.30 -9.58 6.60
N LEU A 6 -12.58 -8.28 6.62
CA LEU A 6 -13.43 -7.61 5.63
C LEU A 6 -12.55 -6.86 4.63
N ALA A 7 -12.58 -7.29 3.36
CA ALA A 7 -11.79 -6.67 2.29
C ALA A 7 -12.61 -5.72 1.42
N PRO A 8 -11.98 -4.77 0.73
CA PRO A 8 -12.62 -4.00 -0.33
C PRO A 8 -13.09 -4.92 -1.46
N LEU A 9 -14.23 -4.59 -2.06
CA LEU A 9 -14.79 -5.35 -3.18
C LEU A 9 -14.28 -4.87 -4.55
N THR A 10 -13.39 -3.89 -4.57
CA THR A 10 -12.88 -3.29 -5.82
C THR A 10 -11.90 -4.18 -6.57
N ARG A 11 -11.07 -4.93 -5.86
CA ARG A 11 -10.07 -5.86 -6.42
C ARG A 11 -10.05 -7.16 -5.64
N PRO A 12 -9.68 -8.29 -6.25
CA PRO A 12 -9.54 -9.56 -5.53
C PRO A 12 -8.37 -9.50 -4.54
N VAL A 13 -8.47 -10.28 -3.46
CA VAL A 13 -7.37 -10.55 -2.54
C VAL A 13 -6.67 -11.82 -3.04
N GLU A 14 -5.45 -11.65 -3.54
CA GLU A 14 -4.65 -12.74 -4.11
C GLU A 14 -3.16 -12.34 -4.08
N PRO A 15 -2.20 -13.29 -4.18
CA PRO A 15 -0.76 -13.00 -4.09
C PRO A 15 -0.28 -12.02 -5.17
N ASP A 16 -0.80 -12.14 -6.40
CA ASP A 16 -0.39 -11.31 -7.55
C ASP A 16 -1.27 -10.07 -7.76
N THR A 17 -1.94 -9.63 -6.71
CA THR A 17 -2.89 -8.50 -6.82
C THR A 17 -2.21 -7.19 -7.20
N ARG A 18 -2.91 -6.38 -8.00
CA ARG A 18 -2.44 -5.07 -8.50
C ARG A 18 -2.63 -3.91 -7.51
N GLY A 19 -2.98 -4.16 -6.28
CA GLY A 19 -3.26 -3.11 -5.30
C GLY A 19 -2.51 -3.35 -4.00
N SER A 20 -1.96 -2.29 -3.40
CA SER A 20 -1.26 -2.41 -2.13
C SER A 20 -2.17 -2.95 -1.01
N ARG A 21 -3.41 -2.45 -0.90
CA ARG A 21 -4.35 -2.88 0.16
C ARG A 21 -4.71 -4.37 0.06
N PRO A 22 -5.17 -4.92 -1.09
CA PRO A 22 -5.42 -6.36 -1.21
C PRO A 22 -4.18 -7.21 -0.95
N ARG A 23 -2.98 -6.75 -1.34
CA ARG A 23 -1.73 -7.43 -1.05
C ARG A 23 -1.43 -7.47 0.45
N VAL A 24 -1.55 -6.35 1.15
CA VAL A 24 -1.37 -6.29 2.61
C VAL A 24 -2.36 -7.22 3.33
N ILE A 25 -3.62 -7.28 2.86
CA ILE A 25 -4.62 -8.19 3.42
C ILE A 25 -4.22 -9.64 3.18
N PHE A 26 -3.73 -9.99 2.00
CA PHE A 26 -3.25 -11.32 1.69
C PHE A 26 -2.09 -11.73 2.62
N ASP A 27 -1.07 -10.87 2.75
CA ASP A 27 0.10 -11.10 3.61
C ASP A 27 -0.30 -11.22 5.09
N LEU A 28 -1.25 -10.39 5.56
CA LEU A 28 -1.78 -10.48 6.92
C LEU A 28 -2.52 -11.80 7.17
N ILE A 29 -3.39 -12.22 6.24
CA ILE A 29 -4.13 -13.49 6.32
C ILE A 29 -3.15 -14.66 6.44
N THR A 30 -2.15 -14.69 5.57
CA THR A 30 -1.13 -15.76 5.56
C THR A 30 -0.39 -15.81 6.89
N GLY A 31 0.11 -14.68 7.37
CA GLY A 31 0.82 -14.63 8.65
C GLY A 31 -0.03 -14.99 9.87
N LEU A 32 -1.30 -14.61 9.89
CA LEU A 32 -2.22 -15.00 10.98
C LEU A 32 -2.61 -16.49 10.90
N GLN A 33 -2.77 -17.05 9.70
CA GLN A 33 -3.05 -18.47 9.49
C GLN A 33 -1.86 -19.33 9.96
N GLU A 34 -0.63 -18.95 9.66
CA GLU A 34 0.59 -19.62 10.13
C GLU A 34 0.69 -19.67 11.66
N LYS A 35 0.08 -18.69 12.34
CA LYS A 35 -0.03 -18.62 13.81
C LYS A 35 -1.21 -19.44 14.36
N GLY A 36 -1.94 -20.16 13.51
CA GLY A 36 -3.03 -21.05 13.91
C GLY A 36 -4.37 -20.35 14.15
N HIS A 37 -4.57 -19.13 13.66
CA HIS A 37 -5.88 -18.47 13.71
C HIS A 37 -6.82 -19.02 12.64
N GLU A 38 -8.11 -19.14 12.97
CA GLU A 38 -9.20 -19.51 12.05
C GLU A 38 -9.74 -18.23 11.40
N ILE A 39 -9.48 -18.07 10.10
CA ILE A 39 -9.81 -16.83 9.38
C ILE A 39 -10.91 -17.08 8.37
N THR A 40 -11.90 -16.19 8.33
CA THR A 40 -12.87 -16.07 7.25
C THR A 40 -12.71 -14.72 6.57
N LEU A 41 -12.41 -14.74 5.27
CA LEU A 41 -12.31 -13.53 4.45
C LEU A 41 -13.66 -13.24 3.79
N TYR A 42 -14.19 -12.03 4.00
CA TYR A 42 -15.35 -11.48 3.30
C TYR A 42 -14.86 -10.61 2.13
N ALA A 43 -14.97 -11.09 0.91
CA ALA A 43 -14.43 -10.45 -0.28
C ALA A 43 -15.22 -10.81 -1.55
N SER A 44 -14.68 -10.40 -2.71
CA SER A 44 -15.16 -10.85 -4.02
C SER A 44 -14.78 -12.32 -4.26
N GLY A 45 -15.64 -13.06 -5.00
CA GLY A 45 -15.51 -14.49 -5.23
C GLY A 45 -14.32 -14.89 -6.13
N ASP A 46 -13.72 -13.93 -6.82
CA ASP A 46 -12.48 -14.09 -7.60
C ASP A 46 -11.20 -13.95 -6.76
N SER A 47 -11.31 -13.77 -5.45
CA SER A 47 -10.17 -13.79 -4.52
C SER A 47 -9.59 -15.20 -4.37
N LYS A 48 -8.25 -15.29 -4.23
CA LYS A 48 -7.51 -16.56 -4.07
C LYS A 48 -6.71 -16.50 -2.77
N VAL A 49 -7.25 -17.07 -1.71
CA VAL A 49 -6.67 -17.06 -0.36
C VAL A 49 -6.67 -18.46 0.24
N PRO A 50 -5.72 -18.80 1.12
CA PRO A 50 -5.62 -20.13 1.74
C PRO A 50 -6.58 -20.32 2.93
N VAL A 51 -7.60 -19.48 3.07
CA VAL A 51 -8.56 -19.48 4.19
C VAL A 51 -10.01 -19.55 3.67
N LYS A 52 -10.98 -19.69 4.57
CA LYS A 52 -12.38 -19.66 4.20
C LYS A 52 -12.74 -18.34 3.53
N LEU A 53 -13.31 -18.39 2.32
CA LEU A 53 -13.80 -17.23 1.56
C LEU A 53 -15.33 -17.17 1.62
N GLU A 54 -15.84 -16.09 2.21
CA GLU A 54 -17.26 -15.71 2.13
C GLU A 54 -17.43 -14.73 0.95
N ARG A 55 -18.05 -15.23 -0.11
CA ARG A 55 -18.25 -14.48 -1.36
C ARG A 55 -19.38 -13.47 -1.19
N ILE A 56 -19.07 -12.21 -1.32
CA ILE A 56 -20.04 -11.10 -1.23
C ILE A 56 -20.58 -10.74 -2.62
N ILE A 57 -19.71 -10.72 -3.61
CA ILE A 57 -20.02 -10.53 -5.03
C ILE A 57 -19.24 -11.57 -5.83
N GLU A 58 -19.72 -11.95 -7.01
CA GLU A 58 -19.09 -13.01 -7.83
C GLU A 58 -17.68 -12.62 -8.29
N LYS A 59 -17.51 -11.39 -8.78
CA LYS A 59 -16.23 -10.85 -9.21
C LYS A 59 -16.03 -9.46 -8.63
N SER A 60 -14.77 -9.11 -8.36
CA SER A 60 -14.40 -7.75 -7.95
C SER A 60 -14.87 -6.71 -8.98
N VAL A 61 -15.10 -5.48 -8.53
CA VAL A 61 -15.61 -4.41 -9.40
C VAL A 61 -14.72 -4.20 -10.63
N TYR A 62 -13.40 -4.28 -10.46
CA TYR A 62 -12.44 -4.15 -11.57
C TYR A 62 -12.49 -5.30 -12.59
N ASN A 63 -12.86 -6.50 -12.15
CA ASN A 63 -12.93 -7.70 -13.00
C ASN A 63 -14.36 -7.99 -13.48
N SER A 64 -15.34 -7.19 -13.05
CA SER A 64 -16.73 -7.28 -13.48
C SER A 64 -16.92 -6.58 -14.85
N PRO A 65 -17.88 -7.02 -15.66
CA PRO A 65 -18.34 -6.24 -16.80
C PRO A 65 -18.75 -4.84 -16.39
N ALA A 66 -18.61 -3.87 -17.30
CA ALA A 66 -19.08 -2.52 -17.06
C ALA A 66 -20.56 -2.53 -16.69
N ALA A 67 -20.90 -2.00 -15.51
CA ALA A 67 -22.28 -1.91 -15.07
C ALA A 67 -22.92 -0.63 -15.63
N GLU A 68 -24.24 -0.67 -15.84
CA GLU A 68 -25.02 0.52 -16.20
C GLU A 68 -24.83 1.64 -15.16
N ASN A 69 -24.78 1.27 -13.88
CA ASN A 69 -24.46 2.19 -12.79
C ASN A 69 -23.39 1.60 -11.86
N PRO A 70 -22.10 1.92 -12.09
CA PRO A 70 -21.00 1.37 -11.28
C PRO A 70 -21.06 1.77 -9.80
N PHE A 71 -21.61 2.95 -9.48
CA PHE A 71 -21.80 3.40 -8.10
C PHE A 71 -22.77 2.48 -7.35
N TYR A 72 -23.93 2.17 -7.94
CA TYR A 72 -24.91 1.27 -7.33
C TYR A 72 -24.37 -0.17 -7.24
N GLN A 73 -23.69 -0.67 -8.26
CA GLN A 73 -23.09 -2.00 -8.22
C GLN A 73 -22.16 -2.16 -7.02
N HIS A 74 -21.27 -1.20 -6.81
CA HIS A 74 -20.34 -1.22 -5.69
C HIS A 74 -21.03 -1.07 -4.34
N THR A 75 -21.93 -0.09 -4.21
CA THR A 75 -22.62 0.19 -2.93
C THR A 75 -23.59 -0.91 -2.52
N ILE A 76 -24.26 -1.58 -3.45
CA ILE A 76 -25.08 -2.78 -3.18
C ILE A 76 -24.17 -3.91 -2.63
N GLY A 77 -23.01 -4.16 -3.25
CA GLY A 77 -22.04 -5.12 -2.74
C GLY A 77 -21.61 -4.81 -1.31
N LEU A 78 -21.32 -3.54 -1.02
CA LEU A 78 -20.94 -3.11 0.34
C LEU A 78 -22.09 -3.26 1.35
N ALA A 79 -23.33 -2.97 0.96
CA ALA A 79 -24.51 -3.18 1.80
C ALA A 79 -24.69 -4.67 2.13
N ASN A 80 -24.55 -5.56 1.14
CA ASN A 80 -24.60 -7.00 1.34
C ASN A 80 -23.47 -7.49 2.27
N LEU A 81 -22.25 -6.95 2.15
CA LEU A 81 -21.15 -7.27 3.04
C LEU A 81 -21.49 -6.91 4.49
N VAL A 82 -21.93 -5.67 4.72
CA VAL A 82 -22.24 -5.16 6.06
C VAL A 82 -23.37 -5.98 6.70
N GLU A 83 -24.45 -6.25 5.97
CA GLU A 83 -25.58 -7.03 6.47
C GLU A 83 -25.20 -8.49 6.76
N LYS A 84 -24.43 -9.13 5.88
CA LYS A 84 -23.94 -10.50 6.12
C LYS A 84 -23.05 -10.57 7.36
N VAL A 85 -22.13 -9.62 7.53
CA VAL A 85 -21.27 -9.54 8.72
C VAL A 85 -22.11 -9.29 9.98
N ARG A 86 -23.12 -8.44 9.94
CA ARG A 86 -24.04 -8.19 11.07
C ARG A 86 -24.72 -9.47 11.55
N ILE A 87 -25.20 -10.29 10.62
CA ILE A 87 -25.87 -11.57 10.93
C ILE A 87 -24.89 -12.60 11.51
N GLU A 88 -23.66 -12.66 10.99
CA GLU A 88 -22.68 -13.69 11.29
C GLU A 88 -21.68 -13.28 12.39
N ALA A 89 -21.74 -12.04 12.87
CA ALA A 89 -20.78 -11.46 13.81
C ALA A 89 -20.49 -12.32 15.04
N GLY A 90 -21.54 -12.95 15.61
CA GLY A 90 -21.41 -13.80 16.80
C GLY A 90 -20.57 -15.07 16.62
N GLN A 91 -20.19 -15.43 15.40
CA GLN A 91 -19.31 -16.56 15.11
C GLN A 91 -17.83 -16.22 15.32
N PHE A 92 -17.48 -14.94 15.46
CA PHE A 92 -16.10 -14.44 15.49
C PHE A 92 -15.77 -13.79 16.83
N GLU A 93 -14.50 -13.85 17.20
CA GLU A 93 -13.95 -13.15 18.35
C GLU A 93 -13.56 -11.72 17.98
N ILE A 94 -13.10 -11.52 16.72
CA ILE A 94 -12.68 -10.22 16.17
C ILE A 94 -13.24 -10.08 14.75
N ILE A 95 -13.67 -8.86 14.41
CA ILE A 95 -13.93 -8.43 13.04
C ILE A 95 -12.85 -7.40 12.67
N HIS A 96 -12.01 -7.71 11.69
CA HIS A 96 -10.98 -6.78 11.22
C HIS A 96 -11.40 -6.18 9.87
N ASN A 97 -11.63 -4.88 9.90
CA ASN A 97 -12.18 -4.11 8.79
C ASN A 97 -11.07 -3.42 7.98
N HIS A 98 -10.97 -3.77 6.71
CA HIS A 98 -10.14 -3.11 5.69
C HIS A 98 -10.97 -2.57 4.51
N VAL A 99 -12.28 -2.52 4.64
CA VAL A 99 -13.22 -2.08 3.59
C VAL A 99 -12.90 -0.65 3.14
N TYR A 100 -13.34 -0.29 1.96
CA TYR A 100 -13.37 1.08 1.46
C TYR A 100 -14.77 1.37 0.88
N PRO A 101 -15.48 2.39 1.39
CA PRO A 101 -15.14 3.28 2.52
C PRO A 101 -15.14 2.59 3.89
N GLU A 102 -14.14 2.93 4.72
CA GLU A 102 -13.82 2.24 5.98
C GLU A 102 -14.93 2.36 7.05
N PHE A 103 -15.72 3.44 7.00
CA PHE A 103 -16.76 3.71 7.99
C PHE A 103 -18.03 2.86 7.83
N LEU A 104 -18.24 2.22 6.68
CA LEU A 104 -19.49 1.46 6.44
C LEU A 104 -19.68 0.29 7.41
N PRO A 105 -18.69 -0.58 7.66
CA PRO A 105 -18.86 -1.65 8.64
C PRO A 105 -19.01 -1.14 10.08
N LEU A 106 -18.62 0.10 10.38
CA LEU A 106 -18.77 0.66 11.72
C LEU A 106 -20.24 0.92 12.08
N LEU A 107 -21.11 1.09 11.08
CA LEU A 107 -22.55 1.34 11.29
C LEU A 107 -23.24 0.25 12.11
N ILE A 108 -22.76 -0.99 12.05
CA ILE A 108 -23.32 -2.11 12.83
C ILE A 108 -22.68 -2.28 14.22
N SER A 109 -21.70 -1.45 14.60
CA SER A 109 -20.92 -1.61 15.83
C SER A 109 -21.75 -1.55 17.11
N HIS A 110 -22.92 -0.89 17.09
CA HIS A 110 -23.84 -0.82 18.23
C HIS A 110 -24.84 -1.99 18.28
N GLU A 111 -24.93 -2.78 17.21
CA GLU A 111 -25.88 -3.91 17.10
C GLU A 111 -25.21 -5.25 17.42
N ILE A 112 -23.88 -5.32 17.33
CA ILE A 112 -23.11 -6.55 17.52
C ILE A 112 -22.24 -6.49 18.78
N LYS A 113 -21.95 -7.65 19.36
CA LYS A 113 -21.05 -7.76 20.53
C LYS A 113 -19.60 -7.97 20.14
N THR A 114 -19.33 -8.48 18.96
CA THR A 114 -17.99 -8.75 18.46
C THR A 114 -17.27 -7.43 18.18
N PRO A 115 -16.07 -7.19 18.73
CA PRO A 115 -15.34 -5.95 18.52
C PRO A 115 -14.91 -5.81 17.06
N ILE A 116 -15.00 -4.57 16.56
CA ILE A 116 -14.51 -4.19 15.24
C ILE A 116 -13.18 -3.47 15.41
N VAL A 117 -12.16 -3.95 14.69
CA VAL A 117 -10.86 -3.29 14.51
C VAL A 117 -10.81 -2.77 13.07
N THR A 118 -10.53 -1.50 12.87
CA THR A 118 -10.44 -0.91 11.54
C THR A 118 -9.02 -0.45 11.25
N THR A 119 -8.47 -0.86 10.11
CA THR A 119 -7.21 -0.34 9.59
C THR A 119 -7.49 0.57 8.40
N PRO A 120 -7.46 1.91 8.58
CA PRO A 120 -7.56 2.84 7.46
C PRO A 120 -6.27 2.79 6.63
N HIS A 121 -6.40 2.55 5.32
CA HIS A 121 -5.24 2.48 4.41
C HIS A 121 -4.97 3.80 3.66
N LEU A 122 -5.69 4.84 3.99
CA LEU A 122 -5.63 6.14 3.30
C LEU A 122 -5.22 7.26 4.27
N TYR A 123 -4.93 8.41 3.69
CA TYR A 123 -4.88 9.66 4.40
C TYR A 123 -6.21 9.92 5.14
N ILE A 124 -6.13 10.44 6.37
CA ILE A 124 -7.31 10.77 7.17
C ILE A 124 -7.58 12.27 7.02
N TRP A 125 -8.49 12.62 6.10
CA TRP A 125 -8.93 14.00 5.95
C TRP A 125 -9.99 14.38 7.01
N PRO A 126 -10.27 15.68 7.19
CA PRO A 126 -11.10 16.15 8.30
C PRO A 126 -12.47 15.48 8.43
N GLU A 127 -13.19 15.29 7.31
CA GLU A 127 -14.52 14.68 7.32
C GLU A 127 -14.47 13.19 7.71
N LEU A 128 -13.44 12.48 7.27
CA LEU A 128 -13.22 11.08 7.66
C LEU A 128 -12.86 10.97 9.14
N LYS A 129 -12.05 11.90 9.66
CA LYS A 129 -11.74 12.01 11.08
C LYS A 129 -13.01 12.19 11.92
N GLU A 130 -13.90 13.09 11.51
CA GLU A 130 -15.13 13.36 12.25
C GLU A 130 -16.10 12.17 12.24
N ILE A 131 -16.18 11.41 11.16
CA ILE A 131 -17.00 10.19 11.15
C ILE A 131 -16.41 9.11 12.04
N PHE A 132 -15.09 8.89 12.02
CA PHE A 132 -14.45 7.88 12.87
C PHE A 132 -14.61 8.15 14.37
N LYS A 133 -14.56 9.40 14.80
CA LYS A 133 -14.80 9.80 16.21
C LYS A 133 -16.18 9.42 16.74
N LYS A 134 -17.18 9.29 15.84
CA LYS A 134 -18.54 8.88 16.25
C LYS A 134 -18.62 7.40 16.67
N PHE A 135 -17.63 6.59 16.26
CA PHE A 135 -17.57 5.16 16.57
C PHE A 135 -16.52 4.86 17.65
N SER A 136 -16.59 5.57 18.77
CA SER A 136 -15.65 5.42 19.91
C SER A 136 -15.70 4.05 20.59
N ASN A 137 -16.74 3.26 20.33
CA ASN A 137 -16.90 1.86 20.76
C ASN A 137 -16.16 0.86 19.88
N THR A 138 -15.45 1.32 18.85
CA THR A 138 -14.62 0.50 17.96
C THR A 138 -13.15 0.87 18.09
N TYR A 139 -12.26 0.05 17.54
CA TYR A 139 -10.82 0.23 17.63
C TYR A 139 -10.25 0.53 16.26
N PHE A 140 -9.23 1.41 16.24
CA PHE A 140 -8.51 1.72 15.01
C PHE A 140 -7.03 1.37 15.15
N VAL A 141 -6.41 0.89 14.07
CA VAL A 141 -4.97 0.68 13.98
C VAL A 141 -4.42 1.58 12.88
N ALA A 142 -3.54 2.50 13.25
CA ALA A 142 -2.86 3.33 12.27
C ALA A 142 -1.75 2.53 11.57
N ILE A 143 -1.50 2.82 10.29
CA ILE A 143 -0.42 2.18 9.51
C ILE A 143 0.87 3.01 9.45
N ALA A 144 0.91 4.16 10.13
CA ALA A 144 2.08 5.02 10.33
C ALA A 144 1.85 5.98 11.48
N ASP A 145 2.90 6.48 12.12
CA ASP A 145 2.79 7.52 13.14
C ASP A 145 2.28 8.84 12.56
N TYR A 146 2.64 9.14 11.30
CA TYR A 146 2.04 10.25 10.55
C TYR A 146 0.51 10.16 10.50
N GLN A 147 -0.04 8.99 10.15
CA GLN A 147 -1.50 8.79 10.10
C GLN A 147 -2.14 8.92 11.48
N ARG A 148 -1.47 8.44 12.53
CA ARG A 148 -1.92 8.56 13.93
C ARG A 148 -2.05 10.02 14.35
N LYS A 149 -1.07 10.87 13.97
CA LYS A 149 -1.12 12.32 14.22
C LYS A 149 -2.28 12.99 13.49
N MET A 150 -2.51 12.63 12.22
CA MET A 150 -3.65 13.16 11.46
C MET A 150 -5.00 12.80 12.09
N GLY A 151 -5.11 11.61 12.63
CA GLY A 151 -6.29 11.07 13.28
C GLY A 151 -6.40 11.38 14.79
N GLU A 152 -5.80 12.46 15.29
CA GLU A 152 -5.91 12.82 16.70
C GLU A 152 -7.37 12.89 17.17
N GLY A 153 -7.67 12.18 18.28
CA GLY A 153 -9.03 12.01 18.83
C GLY A 153 -9.80 10.80 18.28
N ILE A 154 -9.24 10.05 17.34
CA ILE A 154 -9.73 8.71 16.98
C ILE A 154 -9.19 7.70 18.00
N ASN A 155 -9.97 6.66 18.32
CA ASN A 155 -9.57 5.60 19.25
C ASN A 155 -8.53 4.66 18.60
N PHE A 156 -7.32 5.17 18.32
CA PHE A 156 -6.20 4.34 17.87
C PHE A 156 -5.66 3.52 19.04
N ILE A 157 -5.83 2.20 18.97
CA ILE A 157 -5.30 1.27 19.96
C ILE A 157 -3.80 1.03 19.78
N ASP A 158 -3.33 1.09 18.53
CA ASP A 158 -1.91 0.94 18.19
C ASP A 158 -1.58 1.52 16.79
N ARG A 159 -0.28 1.45 16.43
CA ARG A 159 0.24 1.68 15.10
C ARG A 159 0.97 0.43 14.62
N ILE A 160 0.56 -0.12 13.48
CA ILE A 160 1.16 -1.30 12.86
C ILE A 160 1.44 -0.97 11.40
N TYR A 161 2.70 -0.95 11.00
CA TYR A 161 3.08 -0.75 9.60
C TYR A 161 2.57 -1.87 8.71
N ASN A 162 2.31 -1.57 7.44
CA ASN A 162 2.10 -2.59 6.43
C ASN A 162 3.34 -3.49 6.34
N GLY A 163 3.13 -4.79 6.25
CA GLY A 163 4.17 -5.79 6.06
C GLY A 163 4.12 -6.41 4.67
N ILE A 164 5.25 -6.94 4.22
CA ILE A 164 5.39 -7.73 3.00
C ILE A 164 6.03 -9.08 3.32
N SER A 165 5.74 -10.11 2.52
CA SER A 165 6.41 -11.43 2.58
C SER A 165 7.82 -11.30 2.02
N VAL A 166 8.79 -10.99 2.89
CA VAL A 166 10.14 -10.58 2.51
C VAL A 166 10.86 -11.66 1.71
N GLU A 167 10.57 -12.92 1.98
CA GLU A 167 11.11 -14.09 1.28
C GLU A 167 10.76 -14.16 -0.21
N GLU A 168 9.70 -13.50 -0.64
CA GLU A 168 9.33 -13.41 -2.06
C GLU A 168 10.21 -12.42 -2.84
N TYR A 169 10.96 -11.56 -2.15
CA TYR A 169 11.80 -10.52 -2.73
C TYR A 169 13.26 -10.97 -2.72
N GLU A 170 13.77 -11.37 -3.88
CA GLU A 170 15.15 -11.80 -4.04
C GLU A 170 16.12 -10.66 -3.79
N PHE A 171 17.03 -10.86 -2.83
CA PHE A 171 18.10 -9.90 -2.50
C PHE A 171 19.20 -9.91 -3.57
N ASN A 172 19.75 -8.72 -3.87
CA ASN A 172 20.90 -8.58 -4.75
C ASN A 172 21.83 -7.46 -4.24
N ASP A 173 23.10 -7.75 -4.02
CA ASP A 173 24.14 -6.80 -3.61
C ASP A 173 24.98 -6.25 -4.77
N HIS A 174 24.73 -6.75 -6.00
CA HIS A 174 25.42 -6.33 -7.23
C HIS A 174 24.44 -5.65 -8.20
N PRO A 175 24.05 -4.38 -7.97
CA PRO A 175 23.12 -3.68 -8.83
C PRO A 175 23.70 -3.41 -10.22
N GLN A 176 22.80 -3.17 -11.17
CA GLN A 176 23.13 -2.59 -12.46
C GLN A 176 23.14 -1.05 -12.36
N ASP A 177 23.65 -0.39 -13.38
CA ASP A 177 23.81 1.05 -13.45
C ASP A 177 22.54 1.74 -13.97
N TYR A 178 21.44 1.68 -13.17
CA TYR A 178 20.23 2.45 -13.41
C TYR A 178 19.47 2.75 -12.13
N PHE A 179 18.77 3.86 -12.11
CA PHE A 179 17.74 4.17 -11.12
C PHE A 179 16.37 3.69 -11.59
N LEU A 180 15.50 3.36 -10.66
CA LEU A 180 14.15 2.91 -10.96
C LEU A 180 13.12 3.92 -10.43
N PHE A 181 12.12 4.22 -11.24
CA PHE A 181 10.81 4.69 -10.82
C PHE A 181 9.80 3.58 -11.11
N PHE A 182 8.97 3.23 -10.11
CA PHE A 182 7.90 2.24 -10.29
C PHE A 182 6.60 2.78 -9.69
N GLY A 183 5.61 3.07 -10.52
CA GLY A 183 4.34 3.62 -10.03
C GLY A 183 3.30 3.83 -11.13
N ARG A 184 2.09 4.24 -10.70
CA ARG A 184 1.05 4.65 -11.64
C ARG A 184 1.40 6.00 -12.24
N ILE A 185 1.33 6.09 -13.57
CA ILE A 185 1.57 7.32 -14.32
C ILE A 185 0.23 7.96 -14.62
N LYS A 186 -0.07 9.02 -13.87
CA LYS A 186 -1.27 9.83 -14.02
C LYS A 186 -1.09 11.19 -13.37
N LYS A 187 -1.92 12.12 -13.77
CA LYS A 187 -2.16 13.38 -13.05
C LYS A 187 -3.57 13.42 -12.49
N PHE A 188 -3.79 14.29 -11.55
CA PHE A 188 -5.11 14.67 -11.09
C PHE A 188 -5.11 16.16 -10.68
N GLU A 189 -6.29 16.76 -10.74
CA GLU A 189 -6.48 18.14 -10.32
C GLU A 189 -6.78 18.20 -8.82
N SER A 190 -6.02 19.02 -8.09
CA SER A 190 -6.26 19.29 -6.68
C SER A 190 -5.98 20.75 -6.37
N GLY A 191 -6.97 21.45 -5.81
CA GLY A 191 -6.83 22.87 -5.49
C GLY A 191 -6.48 23.76 -6.69
N GLY A 192 -6.95 23.42 -7.90
CA GLY A 192 -6.66 24.13 -9.15
C GLY A 192 -5.25 23.91 -9.70
N LYS A 193 -4.53 22.92 -9.18
CA LYS A 193 -3.20 22.52 -9.67
C LYS A 193 -3.22 21.09 -10.19
N SER A 194 -2.55 20.87 -11.33
CA SER A 194 -2.31 19.54 -11.86
C SER A 194 -1.12 18.93 -11.12
N ILE A 195 -1.33 17.77 -10.48
CA ILE A 195 -0.36 17.10 -9.64
C ILE A 195 0.01 15.75 -10.25
N ASP A 196 1.31 15.49 -10.39
CA ASP A 196 1.89 14.16 -10.59
C ASP A 196 2.07 13.48 -9.22
N PRO A 197 1.14 12.61 -8.80
CA PRO A 197 1.11 12.14 -7.41
C PRO A 197 2.30 11.24 -7.04
N LYS A 198 2.96 10.65 -8.04
CA LYS A 198 4.05 9.69 -7.80
C LYS A 198 5.44 10.26 -8.08
N GLY A 199 5.52 11.47 -8.66
CA GLY A 199 6.77 12.18 -8.89
C GLY A 199 7.61 11.61 -10.03
N VAL A 200 6.98 11.10 -11.09
CA VAL A 200 7.72 10.60 -12.27
C VAL A 200 8.49 11.72 -12.96
N LEU A 201 7.92 12.91 -13.07
CA LEU A 201 8.62 14.06 -13.67
C LEU A 201 9.82 14.50 -12.84
N ASP A 202 9.71 14.50 -11.50
CA ASP A 202 10.84 14.83 -10.64
C ASP A 202 11.94 13.77 -10.74
N SER A 203 11.58 12.49 -10.82
CA SER A 203 12.54 11.40 -11.06
C SER A 203 13.28 11.59 -12.39
N ILE A 204 12.60 12.03 -13.46
CA ILE A 204 13.22 12.34 -14.76
C ILE A 204 14.17 13.55 -14.62
N ARG A 205 13.73 14.64 -13.97
CA ARG A 205 14.52 15.85 -13.77
C ARG A 205 15.81 15.58 -13.00
N VAL A 206 15.70 14.81 -11.89
CA VAL A 206 16.83 14.38 -11.08
C VAL A 206 17.80 13.56 -11.92
N SER A 207 17.30 12.56 -12.64
CA SER A 207 18.14 11.66 -13.45
C SER A 207 18.88 12.41 -14.55
N LYS A 208 18.21 13.31 -15.29
CA LYS A 208 18.86 14.15 -16.31
C LYS A 208 19.93 15.05 -15.71
N LYS A 209 19.65 15.69 -14.58
CA LYS A 209 20.58 16.60 -13.92
C LYS A 209 21.79 15.86 -13.32
N ALA A 210 21.57 14.66 -12.79
CA ALA A 210 22.63 13.81 -12.24
C ALA A 210 23.42 13.05 -13.32
N GLY A 211 22.91 12.96 -14.57
CA GLY A 211 23.53 12.22 -15.66
C GLY A 211 23.45 10.68 -15.48
N VAL A 212 22.39 10.19 -14.80
CA VAL A 212 22.20 8.75 -14.53
C VAL A 212 21.08 8.15 -15.36
N LYS A 213 21.14 6.84 -15.58
CA LYS A 213 20.06 6.09 -16.27
C LYS A 213 18.86 5.97 -15.36
N LEU A 214 17.67 6.15 -15.95
CA LEU A 214 16.37 5.93 -15.29
C LEU A 214 15.51 4.95 -16.07
N TYR A 215 15.04 3.92 -15.40
CA TYR A 215 13.97 3.06 -15.89
C TYR A 215 12.67 3.48 -15.20
N ILE A 216 11.69 3.85 -16.04
CA ILE A 216 10.34 4.22 -15.61
C ILE A 216 9.44 3.02 -15.88
N ALA A 217 8.84 2.46 -14.82
CA ALA A 217 7.99 1.30 -14.90
C ALA A 217 6.64 1.52 -14.22
N GLY A 218 5.60 0.84 -14.70
CA GLY A 218 4.25 0.90 -14.13
C GLY A 218 3.15 1.14 -15.15
N ASN A 219 1.92 1.33 -14.65
CA ASN A 219 0.75 1.49 -15.51
C ASN A 219 0.55 2.95 -15.91
N VAL A 220 0.34 3.20 -17.20
CA VAL A 220 -0.12 4.48 -17.72
C VAL A 220 -1.65 4.54 -17.56
N GLU A 221 -2.12 5.28 -16.55
CA GLU A 221 -3.56 5.49 -16.29
C GLU A 221 -4.07 6.78 -16.98
N ASP A 222 -3.15 7.69 -17.32
CA ASP A 222 -3.43 8.95 -18.04
C ASP A 222 -2.54 8.99 -19.30
N LYS A 223 -3.12 8.64 -20.44
CA LYS A 223 -2.42 8.59 -21.72
C LYS A 223 -2.02 9.98 -22.21
N ASP A 224 -2.87 10.97 -22.04
CA ASP A 224 -2.60 12.33 -22.50
C ASP A 224 -1.41 12.91 -21.73
N TYR A 225 -1.37 12.71 -20.44
CA TYR A 225 -0.22 13.09 -19.61
C TYR A 225 1.08 12.37 -20.05
N PHE A 226 1.00 11.06 -20.28
CA PHE A 226 2.16 10.29 -20.72
C PHE A 226 2.69 10.79 -22.07
N GLU A 227 1.82 10.95 -23.09
CA GLU A 227 2.21 11.38 -24.43
C GLU A 227 2.74 12.83 -24.46
N ALA A 228 2.12 13.72 -23.68
CA ALA A 228 2.48 15.14 -23.67
C ALA A 228 3.72 15.46 -22.84
N GLU A 229 3.93 14.80 -21.69
CA GLU A 229 4.93 15.25 -20.73
C GLU A 229 6.02 14.21 -20.40
N ILE A 230 5.72 12.91 -20.48
CA ILE A 230 6.69 11.84 -20.17
C ILE A 230 7.44 11.39 -21.42
N LYS A 231 6.72 11.01 -22.45
CA LYS A 231 7.27 10.45 -23.69
C LYS A 231 8.30 11.38 -24.37
N PRO A 232 8.12 12.71 -24.43
CA PRO A 232 9.13 13.61 -24.99
C PRO A 232 10.42 13.71 -24.18
N GLN A 233 10.43 13.19 -22.93
CA GLN A 233 11.58 13.18 -22.05
C GLN A 233 12.43 11.91 -22.19
N LEU A 234 11.89 10.88 -22.87
CA LEU A 234 12.57 9.60 -23.06
C LEU A 234 13.75 9.75 -24.05
N ASP A 235 14.84 9.08 -23.73
CA ASP A 235 16.07 9.03 -24.54
C ASP A 235 16.84 7.73 -24.25
N ASP A 236 18.11 7.65 -24.62
CA ASP A 236 18.93 6.46 -24.39
C ASP A 236 19.16 6.16 -22.91
N ASN A 237 19.12 7.18 -22.05
CA ASN A 237 19.30 7.07 -20.60
C ASN A 237 17.96 6.99 -19.83
N ILE A 238 16.89 7.60 -20.34
CA ILE A 238 15.58 7.62 -19.71
C ILE A 238 14.63 6.71 -20.49
N LYS A 239 14.35 5.51 -19.97
CA LYS A 239 13.57 4.50 -20.67
C LYS A 239 12.28 4.19 -19.95
N PHE A 240 11.19 4.10 -20.72
CA PHE A 240 9.93 3.54 -20.23
C PHE A 240 9.92 2.03 -20.45
N ILE A 241 9.72 1.28 -19.35
CA ILE A 241 9.65 -0.18 -19.32
C ILE A 241 8.26 -0.57 -18.82
N GLY A 242 7.30 -0.56 -19.71
CA GLY A 242 5.95 -0.92 -19.34
C GLY A 242 5.01 -0.90 -20.53
N PRO A 243 3.82 -1.47 -20.39
CA PRO A 243 2.83 -1.40 -21.44
C PRO A 243 2.23 0.02 -21.48
N VAL A 244 2.36 0.69 -22.60
CA VAL A 244 1.60 1.93 -22.92
C VAL A 244 0.18 1.54 -23.34
N GLU A 245 -0.02 0.36 -23.86
CA GLU A 245 -1.29 -0.21 -24.28
C GLU A 245 -1.49 -1.60 -23.66
N ALA A 246 -2.71 -2.09 -23.70
CA ALA A 246 -3.32 -3.25 -23.03
C ALA A 246 -2.57 -4.60 -22.98
N ALA A 247 -1.26 -4.64 -23.08
CA ALA A 247 -0.44 -5.86 -22.97
C ALA A 247 -0.41 -6.48 -21.55
N GLY A 248 -1.18 -5.92 -20.62
CA GLY A 248 -1.20 -6.35 -19.21
C GLY A 248 -0.17 -5.63 -18.33
N PRO A 249 -0.24 -5.82 -17.02
CA PRO A 249 0.70 -5.23 -16.08
C PRO A 249 2.06 -5.91 -16.16
N ILE A 250 3.08 -5.22 -15.67
CA ILE A 250 4.37 -5.84 -15.32
C ILE A 250 4.09 -6.97 -14.32
N SER A 251 4.60 -8.16 -14.59
CA SER A 251 4.46 -9.32 -13.71
C SER A 251 5.18 -9.10 -12.37
N PHE A 252 4.82 -9.88 -11.36
CA PHE A 252 5.50 -9.81 -10.07
C PHE A 252 7.00 -10.13 -10.19
N GLU A 253 7.35 -11.14 -10.98
CA GLU A 253 8.74 -11.53 -11.25
C GLU A 253 9.52 -10.40 -11.94
N GLU A 254 8.95 -9.78 -12.98
CA GLU A 254 9.56 -8.63 -13.65
C GLU A 254 9.74 -7.44 -12.71
N LYS A 255 8.76 -7.18 -11.84
CA LYS A 255 8.85 -6.14 -10.82
C LYS A 255 10.04 -6.40 -9.87
N ILE A 256 10.18 -7.61 -9.34
CA ILE A 256 11.31 -7.99 -8.49
C ILE A 256 12.63 -7.81 -9.24
N LYS A 257 12.71 -8.25 -10.49
CA LYS A 257 13.90 -8.09 -11.31
C LYS A 257 14.29 -6.62 -11.51
N LEU A 258 13.32 -5.74 -11.69
CA LEU A 258 13.56 -4.30 -11.77
C LEU A 258 14.07 -3.73 -10.45
N TYR A 259 13.46 -4.08 -9.33
CA TYR A 259 13.89 -3.61 -8.02
C TYR A 259 15.29 -4.11 -7.68
N LYS A 260 15.53 -5.43 -7.68
CA LYS A 260 16.80 -6.00 -7.20
C LYS A 260 18.03 -5.53 -7.98
N ASN A 261 17.86 -5.21 -9.28
CA ASN A 261 18.95 -4.78 -10.14
C ASN A 261 19.14 -3.24 -10.18
N ALA A 262 18.23 -2.46 -9.62
CA ALA A 262 18.38 -1.00 -9.59
C ALA A 262 19.50 -0.56 -8.62
N LEU A 263 20.26 0.45 -9.01
CA LEU A 263 21.25 1.12 -8.17
C LEU A 263 20.56 1.89 -7.02
N GLY A 264 19.41 2.49 -7.31
CA GLY A 264 18.54 3.17 -6.35
C GLY A 264 17.11 3.28 -6.86
N TYR A 265 16.18 3.54 -5.96
CA TYR A 265 14.76 3.69 -6.25
C TYR A 265 14.28 5.08 -5.90
N PHE A 266 13.64 5.79 -6.85
CA PHE A 266 13.00 7.07 -6.62
C PHE A 266 11.57 6.90 -6.16
N PHE A 267 11.24 7.48 -5.02
CA PHE A 267 9.88 7.59 -4.51
C PHE A 267 9.57 9.04 -4.12
N LEU A 268 9.57 9.93 -5.11
CA LEU A 268 9.41 11.38 -4.96
C LEU A 268 7.94 11.78 -4.98
N SER A 269 7.11 11.08 -4.19
CA SER A 269 5.65 11.24 -4.17
C SER A 269 5.23 12.64 -3.68
N HIS A 270 4.29 13.26 -4.40
CA HIS A 270 3.59 14.49 -4.01
C HIS A 270 2.24 14.20 -3.35
N TRP A 271 1.97 12.94 -3.03
CA TRP A 271 0.77 12.48 -2.37
C TRP A 271 1.07 11.96 -0.96
N ASP A 272 0.12 12.15 -0.03
CA ASP A 272 0.26 11.63 1.31
C ASP A 272 0.06 10.12 1.34
N GLU A 273 1.15 9.40 1.54
CA GLU A 273 1.18 7.94 1.59
C GLU A 273 1.01 7.46 3.04
N GLY A 274 0.10 6.53 3.26
CA GLY A 274 -0.09 5.92 4.59
C GLY A 274 1.12 5.06 4.99
N CYS A 275 1.36 3.99 4.23
CA CYS A 275 2.54 3.13 4.34
C CYS A 275 2.73 2.44 2.97
N PRO A 276 3.42 3.09 2.02
CA PRO A 276 3.55 2.60 0.65
C PRO A 276 4.42 1.35 0.56
N LEU A 277 4.00 0.36 -0.24
CA LEU A 277 4.75 -0.89 -0.41
C LEU A 277 5.99 -0.72 -1.30
N GLY A 278 5.99 0.17 -2.29
CA GLY A 278 7.11 0.33 -3.22
C GLY A 278 8.48 0.51 -2.56
N PRO A 279 8.65 1.44 -1.59
CA PRO A 279 9.88 1.54 -0.83
C PRO A 279 10.26 0.26 -0.05
N LEU A 280 9.26 -0.44 0.52
CA LEU A 280 9.49 -1.70 1.23
C LEU A 280 9.97 -2.79 0.27
N GLU A 281 9.32 -2.93 -0.89
CA GLU A 281 9.67 -3.88 -1.95
C GLU A 281 11.08 -3.64 -2.48
N ALA A 282 11.43 -2.37 -2.75
CA ALA A 282 12.78 -1.99 -3.18
C ALA A 282 13.83 -2.35 -2.13
N MET A 283 13.62 -1.95 -0.88
CA MET A 283 14.53 -2.24 0.23
C MET A 283 14.62 -3.74 0.54
N ALA A 284 13.55 -4.51 0.39
CA ALA A 284 13.58 -5.96 0.53
C ALA A 284 14.50 -6.62 -0.50
N CYS A 285 14.57 -6.06 -1.71
CA CYS A 285 15.55 -6.47 -2.72
C CYS A 285 16.97 -5.93 -2.49
N GLY A 286 17.19 -5.14 -1.45
CA GLY A 286 18.47 -4.48 -1.13
C GLY A 286 18.61 -3.10 -1.78
N THR A 287 17.62 -2.59 -2.50
CA THR A 287 17.74 -1.33 -3.25
C THR A 287 17.45 -0.13 -2.35
N PRO A 288 18.41 0.80 -2.18
CA PRO A 288 18.22 2.00 -1.38
C PRO A 288 17.24 2.97 -2.04
N VAL A 289 16.57 3.78 -1.22
CA VAL A 289 15.46 4.64 -1.64
C VAL A 289 15.83 6.11 -1.50
N ILE A 290 15.51 6.91 -2.51
CA ILE A 290 15.49 8.37 -2.42
C ILE A 290 14.03 8.80 -2.39
N ALA A 291 13.60 9.39 -1.28
CA ALA A 291 12.19 9.73 -1.05
C ALA A 291 12.03 11.17 -0.56
N ASN A 292 10.85 11.76 -0.84
CA ASN A 292 10.49 13.06 -0.29
C ASN A 292 10.25 12.97 1.23
N LYS A 293 10.57 14.05 1.95
CA LYS A 293 10.22 14.27 3.35
C LYS A 293 8.72 14.55 3.48
N ARG A 294 7.92 13.52 3.22
CA ARG A 294 6.46 13.63 3.20
C ARG A 294 5.82 12.41 3.85
N SER A 295 4.75 12.66 4.62
CA SER A 295 3.91 11.65 5.27
C SER A 295 4.73 10.56 6.01
N SER A 296 4.50 9.28 5.72
CA SER A 296 5.18 8.15 6.37
C SER A 296 6.59 7.85 5.83
N LEU A 297 7.05 8.51 4.77
CA LEU A 297 8.31 8.16 4.13
C LEU A 297 9.53 8.28 5.06
N PRO A 298 9.64 9.31 5.94
CA PRO A 298 10.71 9.37 6.95
C PRO A 298 10.65 8.28 8.03
N GLU A 299 9.50 7.60 8.18
CA GLU A 299 9.37 6.46 9.08
C GLU A 299 9.87 5.16 8.44
N ILE A 300 9.78 5.07 7.11
CA ILE A 300 10.16 3.90 6.30
C ILE A 300 11.65 3.93 5.98
N VAL A 301 12.11 5.02 5.37
CA VAL A 301 13.50 5.19 4.94
C VAL A 301 14.31 5.80 6.07
N GLU A 302 15.31 5.05 6.56
CA GLU A 302 16.28 5.53 7.54
C GLU A 302 17.40 6.28 6.80
N ALA A 303 17.43 7.62 7.00
CA ALA A 303 18.35 8.48 6.29
C ALA A 303 19.82 8.04 6.47
N GLU A 304 20.59 8.05 5.39
CA GLU A 304 22.00 7.65 5.31
C GLU A 304 22.29 6.18 5.62
N LYS A 305 21.26 5.37 5.93
CA LYS A 305 21.41 3.95 6.23
C LYS A 305 20.66 3.05 5.24
N THR A 306 19.45 3.45 4.84
CA THR A 306 18.67 2.70 3.84
C THR A 306 18.28 3.54 2.63
N GLY A 307 18.73 4.79 2.60
CA GLY A 307 18.47 5.73 1.54
C GLY A 307 18.60 7.18 1.98
N PHE A 308 17.95 8.09 1.27
CA PHE A 308 17.97 9.52 1.55
C PHE A 308 16.56 10.10 1.56
N ILE A 309 16.34 11.05 2.46
CA ILE A 309 15.11 11.84 2.54
C ILE A 309 15.46 13.27 2.10
N VAL A 310 14.74 13.77 1.10
CA VAL A 310 14.91 15.11 0.53
C VAL A 310 13.63 15.93 0.70
N ASP A 311 13.73 17.24 0.75
CA ASP A 311 12.55 18.09 0.80
C ASP A 311 11.76 17.99 -0.53
N GLU A 312 10.44 18.14 -0.46
CA GLU A 312 9.57 18.03 -1.63
C GLU A 312 9.92 19.08 -2.68
N GLY A 313 10.20 18.63 -3.92
CA GLY A 313 10.61 19.50 -5.03
C GLY A 313 12.09 19.91 -5.00
N ASP A 314 12.87 19.48 -4.00
CA ASP A 314 14.32 19.74 -3.96
C ASP A 314 15.08 18.80 -4.91
N ILE A 315 15.10 19.20 -6.19
CA ILE A 315 15.80 18.45 -7.24
C ILE A 315 17.32 18.43 -6.96
N ASP A 316 17.90 19.50 -6.42
CA ASP A 316 19.34 19.56 -6.13
C ASP A 316 19.73 18.63 -4.98
N GLY A 317 18.96 18.62 -3.90
CA GLY A 317 19.13 17.67 -2.80
C GLY A 317 18.98 16.22 -3.25
N ALA A 318 18.04 15.93 -4.15
CA ALA A 318 17.90 14.60 -4.73
C ALA A 318 19.08 14.21 -5.63
N VAL A 319 19.67 15.14 -6.38
CA VAL A 319 20.92 14.90 -7.15
C VAL A 319 22.09 14.60 -6.23
N GLU A 320 22.23 15.31 -5.11
CA GLU A 320 23.27 15.01 -4.12
C GLU A 320 23.05 13.63 -3.47
N ALA A 321 21.80 13.24 -3.23
CA ALA A 321 21.44 11.90 -2.76
C ALA A 321 21.84 10.81 -3.78
N VAL A 322 21.61 11.06 -5.08
CA VAL A 322 22.05 10.17 -6.18
C VAL A 322 23.54 9.92 -6.12
N LYS A 323 24.36 10.96 -5.96
CA LYS A 323 25.84 10.83 -5.88
C LYS A 323 26.31 9.99 -4.69
N LYS A 324 25.54 10.02 -3.59
CA LYS A 324 25.84 9.31 -2.35
C LYS A 324 25.22 7.92 -2.26
N ILE A 325 24.34 7.52 -3.20
CA ILE A 325 23.56 6.29 -3.08
C ILE A 325 24.43 5.03 -2.94
N ILE A 326 25.60 5.04 -3.56
CA ILE A 326 26.57 3.93 -3.51
C ILE A 326 27.20 3.72 -2.11
N THR A 327 27.05 4.68 -1.19
CA THR A 327 27.53 4.54 0.19
C THR A 327 26.57 3.72 1.07
N ILE A 328 25.36 3.46 0.58
CA ILE A 328 24.36 2.70 1.30
C ILE A 328 24.63 1.20 1.14
N GLU A 329 24.88 0.53 2.24
CA GLU A 329 24.98 -0.93 2.27
C GLU A 329 23.59 -1.57 2.01
N ARG A 330 23.45 -2.28 0.91
CA ARG A 330 22.20 -2.89 0.47
C ARG A 330 21.60 -3.86 1.52
N GLN A 331 22.48 -4.52 2.29
CA GLN A 331 22.07 -5.39 3.39
C GLN A 331 21.31 -4.64 4.49
N ASN A 332 21.64 -3.36 4.74
CA ASN A 332 20.89 -2.55 5.71
C ASN A 332 19.45 -2.29 5.24
N CYS A 333 19.25 -2.10 3.93
CA CYS A 333 17.91 -1.98 3.35
C CYS A 333 17.08 -3.24 3.62
N ARG A 334 17.61 -4.42 3.29
CA ARG A 334 16.98 -5.71 3.53
C ARG A 334 16.64 -5.92 5.00
N LYS A 335 17.61 -5.73 5.87
CA LYS A 335 17.48 -5.89 7.33
C LYS A 335 16.39 -4.97 7.90
N ARG A 336 16.32 -3.71 7.42
CA ARG A 336 15.28 -2.76 7.84
C ARG A 336 13.88 -3.31 7.60
N VAL A 337 13.64 -3.94 6.44
CA VAL A 337 12.33 -4.52 6.11
C VAL A 337 12.06 -5.77 6.94
N GLU A 338 13.02 -6.66 7.08
CA GLU A 338 12.90 -7.88 7.89
C GLU A 338 12.51 -7.57 9.34
N GLU A 339 13.14 -6.58 9.95
CA GLU A 339 12.94 -6.22 11.36
C GLU A 339 11.67 -5.41 11.61
N ASN A 340 11.18 -4.60 10.65
CA ASN A 340 10.13 -3.62 10.92
C ASN A 340 8.90 -3.73 10.01
N PHE A 341 9.04 -4.35 8.84
CA PHE A 341 8.02 -4.31 7.79
C PHE A 341 7.77 -5.67 7.15
N SER A 342 8.10 -6.77 7.85
CA SER A 342 7.76 -8.11 7.37
C SER A 342 6.29 -8.45 7.65
N ALA A 343 5.68 -9.28 6.78
CA ALA A 343 4.33 -9.82 6.97
C ALA A 343 4.21 -10.55 8.32
N ARG A 344 5.25 -11.27 8.71
CA ARG A 344 5.33 -11.94 10.02
C ARG A 344 5.21 -10.94 11.16
N GLN A 345 6.02 -9.88 11.16
CA GLN A 345 5.99 -8.85 12.21
C GLN A 345 4.63 -8.13 12.26
N MET A 346 4.04 -7.86 11.08
CA MET A 346 2.69 -7.29 10.99
C MET A 346 1.66 -8.21 11.65
N ALA A 347 1.64 -9.50 11.31
CA ALA A 347 0.71 -10.47 11.90
C ALA A 347 0.90 -10.63 13.42
N GLU A 348 2.15 -10.67 13.91
CA GLU A 348 2.46 -10.72 15.34
C GLU A 348 1.93 -9.51 16.10
N ASN A 349 2.05 -8.31 15.51
CA ASN A 349 1.56 -7.09 16.14
C ASN A 349 0.03 -7.02 16.13
N TYR A 350 -0.63 -7.45 15.05
CA TYR A 350 -2.10 -7.54 15.04
C TYR A 350 -2.63 -8.57 16.04
N GLU A 351 -1.98 -9.72 16.18
CA GLU A 351 -2.35 -10.71 17.19
C GLU A 351 -2.33 -10.12 18.61
N LYS A 352 -1.30 -9.33 18.96
CA LYS A 352 -1.20 -8.64 20.26
C LYS A 352 -2.34 -7.63 20.44
N VAL A 353 -2.68 -6.90 19.38
CA VAL A 353 -3.82 -5.95 19.41
C VAL A 353 -5.14 -6.69 19.64
N TYR A 354 -5.36 -7.81 18.97
CA TYR A 354 -6.58 -8.59 19.17
C TYR A 354 -6.68 -9.15 20.59
N GLN A 355 -5.59 -9.70 21.12
CA GLN A 355 -5.52 -10.18 22.51
C GLN A 355 -5.86 -9.06 23.51
N LYS A 356 -5.22 -7.88 23.36
CA LYS A 356 -5.49 -6.72 24.19
C LYS A 356 -6.97 -6.28 24.16
N ILE A 357 -7.62 -6.33 23.01
CA ILE A 357 -9.04 -5.99 22.85
C ILE A 357 -9.93 -7.00 23.59
N LEU A 358 -9.60 -8.29 23.50
CA LEU A 358 -10.37 -9.35 24.15
C LEU A 358 -10.19 -9.39 25.67
N GLU A 359 -9.06 -8.94 26.21
CA GLU A 359 -8.79 -8.83 27.64
C GLU A 359 -9.57 -7.68 28.31
N VAL A 360 -9.91 -6.62 27.57
CA VAL A 360 -10.63 -5.44 28.08
C VAL A 360 -12.15 -5.67 28.12
N LYS A 361 -12.65 -6.76 27.51
CA LYS A 361 -14.05 -7.18 27.53
C LYS A 361 -14.39 -7.96 28.80
#